data_65a0f50e41960fd364e953e1958dbf29
#
_entry.id   65a0f50e41960fd364e953e1958dbf29
#
_cell.length_a   1.000
_cell.length_b   1.000
_cell.length_c   1.000
_cell.angle_alpha   90.00
_cell.angle_beta   90.00
_cell.angle_gamma   90.00
#
_symmetry.space_group_name_H-M   'P 1'
#
loop_
_entity.id
_entity.type
_entity.pdbx_description
1 polymer ?
#
loop_
_entity_poly.entity_id
_entity_poly.type
_entity_poly.pdbx_seq_one_letter_code
_entity_poly.pdbx_strand_id
1 'polypeptide(L)'
;MWRHCRTLALGMHQIWDPRPPPEWLAARKAWAAFVRETLSHSRTLDTELQVAQAVDSGNLSGGELSAWRAIRDTFTINPKPVWHDDSALKVCADWMKKNTGIVWVEHVFFGRALSKTAGAPYYGADGLDADGNSITTVDGSRSIIASIAANSTGRNLQMFHANLVTAPPPGAAGWEQLLGRTHRYGQKADEVTVEILVGCKEHHEAFIRAREAARAAADTLGHQQKLLLADVDFPEIITHKGPRWGGDKT
;
A
#
# COMPACT_ATOMS: atom_id res chain seq x y z
N MET A 1 -14.04 1.37 -3.29
CA MET A 1 -14.43 1.63 -1.89
C MET A 1 -13.31 1.28 -0.91
N TRP A 2 -12.85 0.06 -0.80
CA TRP A 2 -11.83 -0.39 0.16
C TRP A 2 -10.53 0.45 0.21
N ARG A 3 -9.93 0.79 -0.95
CA ARG A 3 -8.73 1.65 -1.00
C ARG A 3 -8.98 3.06 -0.48
N HIS A 4 -10.16 3.62 -0.71
CA HIS A 4 -10.49 4.97 -0.22
C HIS A 4 -10.65 5.02 1.29
N CYS A 5 -11.24 4.00 1.93
CA CYS A 5 -11.33 3.94 3.39
C CYS A 5 -9.96 3.94 4.04
N ARG A 6 -9.00 3.21 3.47
CA ARG A 6 -7.63 3.16 3.99
C ARG A 6 -6.88 4.49 3.87
N THR A 7 -7.09 5.24 2.79
CA THR A 7 -6.50 6.59 2.66
C THR A 7 -7.18 7.59 3.56
N LEU A 8 -8.51 7.53 3.70
CA LEU A 8 -9.26 8.40 4.61
C LEU A 8 -8.88 8.15 6.07
N ALA A 9 -8.57 6.91 6.45
CA ALA A 9 -8.06 6.56 7.77
C ALA A 9 -6.69 7.20 8.09
N LEU A 10 -5.95 7.63 7.06
CA LEU A 10 -4.71 8.41 7.19
C LEU A 10 -4.95 9.92 7.14
N GLY A 11 -6.20 10.35 7.17
CA GLY A 11 -6.59 11.77 7.15
C GLY A 11 -6.60 12.41 5.77
N MET A 12 -6.49 11.64 4.67
CA MET A 12 -6.43 12.19 3.32
C MET A 12 -7.19 11.35 2.30
N HIS A 13 -7.49 11.96 1.15
CA HIS A 13 -7.79 11.22 -0.07
C HIS A 13 -7.07 11.85 -1.27
N GLN A 14 -7.06 11.15 -2.40
CA GLN A 14 -6.43 11.64 -3.63
C GLN A 14 -7.50 12.04 -4.64
N ILE A 15 -7.30 13.18 -5.26
CA ILE A 15 -8.05 13.64 -6.42
C ILE A 15 -7.13 13.76 -7.62
N TRP A 16 -7.71 13.77 -8.80
CA TRP A 16 -6.98 14.14 -10.02
C TRP A 16 -7.30 15.61 -10.33
N ASP A 17 -6.27 16.43 -10.44
CA ASP A 17 -6.39 17.84 -10.72
C ASP A 17 -5.39 18.27 -11.81
N PRO A 18 -5.86 18.70 -13.02
CA PRO A 18 -7.26 18.88 -13.37
C PRO A 18 -8.07 17.58 -13.42
N ARG A 19 -9.40 17.69 -13.34
CA ARG A 19 -10.30 16.55 -13.48
C ARG A 19 -10.22 16.00 -14.93
N PRO A 20 -10.12 14.67 -15.12
CA PRO A 20 -10.08 14.09 -16.45
C PRO A 20 -11.35 14.40 -17.26
N PRO A 21 -11.22 14.57 -18.58
CA PRO A 21 -12.38 14.68 -19.46
C PRO A 21 -13.31 13.46 -19.32
N PRO A 22 -14.65 13.65 -19.39
CA PRO A 22 -15.62 12.55 -19.27
C PRO A 22 -15.39 11.42 -20.27
N GLU A 23 -15.06 11.77 -21.53
CA GLU A 23 -14.75 10.83 -22.59
C GLU A 23 -13.51 9.99 -22.30
N TRP A 24 -12.47 10.59 -21.70
CA TRP A 24 -11.26 9.90 -21.27
C TRP A 24 -11.57 8.88 -20.16
N LEU A 25 -12.40 9.30 -19.17
CA LEU A 25 -12.83 8.41 -18.10
C LEU A 25 -13.69 7.24 -18.61
N ALA A 26 -14.58 7.52 -19.59
CA ALA A 26 -15.44 6.51 -20.20
C ALA A 26 -14.62 5.45 -20.94
N ALA A 27 -13.69 5.89 -21.81
CA ALA A 27 -12.82 4.98 -22.57
C ALA A 27 -11.92 4.14 -21.65
N ARG A 28 -11.30 4.77 -20.64
CA ARG A 28 -10.50 4.07 -19.63
C ARG A 28 -11.32 3.02 -18.87
N LYS A 29 -12.55 3.36 -18.46
CA LYS A 29 -13.44 2.46 -17.72
C LYS A 29 -13.87 1.28 -18.59
N ALA A 30 -14.21 1.53 -19.87
CA ALA A 30 -14.60 0.49 -20.82
C ALA A 30 -13.43 -0.48 -21.06
N TRP A 31 -12.22 0.02 -21.33
CA TRP A 31 -11.04 -0.82 -21.49
C TRP A 31 -10.72 -1.63 -20.23
N ALA A 32 -10.73 -1.02 -19.06
CA ALA A 32 -10.47 -1.71 -17.80
C ALA A 32 -11.54 -2.79 -17.47
N ALA A 33 -12.78 -2.58 -17.88
CA ALA A 33 -13.84 -3.57 -17.73
C ALA A 33 -13.61 -4.76 -18.67
N PHE A 34 -13.31 -4.49 -19.95
CA PHE A 34 -12.98 -5.51 -20.95
C PHE A 34 -11.79 -6.37 -20.52
N VAL A 35 -10.69 -5.75 -20.08
CA VAL A 35 -9.52 -6.48 -19.57
C VAL A 35 -9.88 -7.38 -18.40
N ARG A 36 -10.62 -6.85 -17.42
CA ARG A 36 -11.02 -7.63 -16.22
C ARG A 36 -11.89 -8.82 -16.59
N GLU A 37 -12.85 -8.62 -17.47
CA GLU A 37 -13.74 -9.68 -17.95
C GLU A 37 -12.95 -10.75 -18.71
N THR A 38 -12.09 -10.35 -19.63
CA THR A 38 -11.22 -11.25 -20.39
C THR A 38 -10.34 -12.09 -19.46
N LEU A 39 -9.64 -11.45 -18.52
CA LEU A 39 -8.76 -12.15 -17.59
C LEU A 39 -9.52 -13.09 -16.65
N SER A 40 -10.76 -12.76 -16.27
CA SER A 40 -11.56 -13.62 -15.39
C SER A 40 -12.02 -14.92 -16.06
N HIS A 41 -12.08 -14.96 -17.38
CA HIS A 41 -12.51 -16.13 -18.16
C HIS A 41 -11.34 -16.82 -18.89
N SER A 42 -10.19 -16.17 -18.99
CA SER A 42 -9.02 -16.73 -19.67
C SER A 42 -8.22 -17.66 -18.75
N ARG A 43 -7.69 -18.74 -19.34
CA ARG A 43 -6.73 -19.63 -18.70
C ARG A 43 -5.28 -19.39 -19.17
N THR A 44 -5.10 -18.50 -20.15
CA THR A 44 -3.80 -18.27 -20.83
C THR A 44 -3.35 -16.83 -20.81
N LEU A 45 -4.23 -15.90 -20.42
CA LEU A 45 -3.93 -14.47 -20.35
C LEU A 45 -3.96 -14.03 -18.89
N ASP A 46 -2.88 -13.38 -18.43
CA ASP A 46 -2.70 -12.98 -17.04
C ASP A 46 -2.52 -11.46 -16.88
N THR A 47 -2.27 -10.73 -17.97
CA THR A 47 -1.95 -9.30 -17.95
C THR A 47 -2.72 -8.50 -18.98
N GLU A 48 -2.91 -7.20 -18.68
CA GLU A 48 -3.48 -6.22 -19.62
C GLU A 48 -2.70 -6.18 -20.95
N LEU A 49 -1.38 -6.31 -20.91
CA LEU A 49 -0.53 -6.31 -22.11
C LEU A 49 -0.84 -7.51 -23.01
N GLN A 50 -1.00 -8.69 -22.43
CA GLN A 50 -1.37 -9.89 -23.18
C GLN A 50 -2.76 -9.78 -23.80
N VAL A 51 -3.74 -9.18 -23.07
CA VAL A 51 -5.08 -8.90 -23.62
C VAL A 51 -4.96 -7.94 -24.80
N ALA A 52 -4.18 -6.86 -24.69
CA ALA A 52 -3.96 -5.92 -25.80
C ALA A 52 -3.31 -6.60 -27.01
N GLN A 53 -2.30 -7.44 -26.81
CA GLN A 53 -1.66 -8.21 -27.87
C GLN A 53 -2.62 -9.20 -28.54
N ALA A 54 -3.49 -9.83 -27.77
CA ALA A 54 -4.51 -10.73 -28.32
C ALA A 54 -5.56 -10.00 -29.18
N VAL A 55 -5.92 -8.75 -28.81
CA VAL A 55 -6.77 -7.90 -29.63
C VAL A 55 -6.03 -7.48 -30.92
N ASP A 56 -4.77 -7.05 -30.81
CA ASP A 56 -3.94 -6.64 -31.95
C ASP A 56 -3.73 -7.76 -32.96
N SER A 57 -3.61 -9.01 -32.51
CA SER A 57 -3.44 -10.18 -33.36
C SER A 57 -4.77 -10.73 -33.90
N GLY A 58 -5.91 -10.13 -33.57
CA GLY A 58 -7.24 -10.59 -33.99
C GLY A 58 -7.78 -11.82 -33.24
N ASN A 59 -7.08 -12.28 -32.22
CA ASN A 59 -7.53 -13.41 -31.38
C ASN A 59 -8.65 -13.04 -30.41
N LEU A 60 -8.80 -11.75 -30.14
CA LEU A 60 -9.90 -11.16 -29.36
C LEU A 60 -10.53 -10.01 -30.12
N SER A 61 -11.85 -9.90 -30.04
CA SER A 61 -12.58 -8.75 -30.58
C SER A 61 -12.78 -7.73 -29.46
N GLY A 62 -12.20 -6.51 -29.62
CA GLY A 62 -12.27 -5.45 -28.61
C GLY A 62 -12.06 -4.05 -29.19
N GLY A 63 -13.17 -3.37 -29.50
CA GLY A 63 -13.15 -1.95 -29.93
C GLY A 63 -12.69 -1.01 -28.81
N GLU A 64 -12.77 -1.45 -27.56
CA GLU A 64 -12.39 -0.71 -26.35
C GLU A 64 -10.89 -0.33 -26.36
N LEU A 65 -10.02 -1.21 -26.89
CA LEU A 65 -8.60 -0.92 -27.01
C LEU A 65 -8.33 0.24 -27.97
N SER A 66 -8.99 0.25 -29.12
CA SER A 66 -8.85 1.30 -30.12
C SER A 66 -9.35 2.65 -29.59
N ALA A 67 -10.52 2.65 -28.94
CA ALA A 67 -11.07 3.85 -28.31
C ALA A 67 -10.17 4.36 -27.18
N TRP A 68 -9.61 3.47 -26.36
CA TRP A 68 -8.67 3.84 -25.30
C TRP A 68 -7.37 4.40 -25.87
N ARG A 69 -6.76 3.75 -26.86
CA ARG A 69 -5.52 4.23 -27.49
C ARG A 69 -5.66 5.59 -28.16
N ALA A 70 -6.83 5.87 -28.75
CA ALA A 70 -7.08 7.16 -29.40
C ALA A 70 -7.08 8.34 -28.41
N ILE A 71 -7.40 8.10 -27.14
CA ILE A 71 -7.60 9.19 -26.18
C ILE A 71 -6.66 9.14 -24.97
N ARG A 72 -6.03 8.00 -24.66
CA ARG A 72 -5.24 7.82 -23.43
C ARG A 72 -4.17 8.87 -23.22
N ASP A 73 -3.51 9.29 -24.29
CA ASP A 73 -2.36 10.20 -24.24
C ASP A 73 -2.79 11.68 -24.30
N THR A 74 -4.09 11.97 -24.43
CA THR A 74 -4.64 13.35 -24.42
C THR A 74 -4.74 13.94 -23.01
N PHE A 75 -4.59 13.11 -21.97
CA PHE A 75 -4.67 13.55 -20.58
C PHE A 75 -3.62 12.85 -19.72
N THR A 76 -2.87 13.65 -18.96
CA THR A 76 -1.91 13.15 -17.99
C THR A 76 -2.50 13.23 -16.59
N ILE A 77 -2.55 12.08 -15.90
CA ILE A 77 -3.04 12.02 -14.51
C ILE A 77 -2.07 12.77 -13.60
N ASN A 78 -2.59 13.79 -12.91
CA ASN A 78 -1.86 14.51 -11.86
C ASN A 78 -2.58 14.34 -10.53
N PRO A 79 -2.20 13.36 -9.71
CA PRO A 79 -2.82 13.13 -8.40
C PRO A 79 -2.39 14.20 -7.40
N LYS A 80 -3.35 14.72 -6.64
CA LYS A 80 -3.12 15.64 -5.52
C LYS A 80 -3.77 15.11 -4.24
N PRO A 81 -3.14 15.28 -3.08
CA PRO A 81 -3.75 14.93 -1.80
C PRO A 81 -4.70 16.05 -1.37
N VAL A 82 -5.86 15.66 -0.84
CA VAL A 82 -6.77 16.51 -0.08
C VAL A 82 -6.74 16.02 1.35
N TRP A 83 -6.28 16.87 2.26
CA TRP A 83 -6.16 16.56 3.68
C TRP A 83 -7.42 17.00 4.42
N HIS A 84 -7.89 16.14 5.33
CA HIS A 84 -9.03 16.38 6.22
C HIS A 84 -8.61 16.44 7.67
N ASP A 85 -7.54 15.68 8.00
CA ASP A 85 -7.09 15.47 9.36
C ASP A 85 -5.58 15.16 9.36
N ASP A 86 -4.89 15.52 10.43
CA ASP A 86 -3.44 15.28 10.59
C ASP A 86 -3.12 14.35 11.77
N SER A 87 -4.13 13.74 12.41
CA SER A 87 -3.95 12.88 13.59
C SER A 87 -3.03 11.71 13.30
N ALA A 88 -3.17 11.04 12.16
CA ALA A 88 -2.30 9.94 11.78
C ALA A 88 -0.84 10.39 11.60
N LEU A 89 -0.62 11.58 11.04
CA LEU A 89 0.73 12.17 10.92
C LEU A 89 1.34 12.44 12.31
N LYS A 90 0.55 12.99 13.23
CA LYS A 90 0.98 13.28 14.60
C LYS A 90 1.32 12.01 15.37
N VAL A 91 0.47 10.99 15.30
CA VAL A 91 0.72 9.68 15.93
C VAL A 91 2.03 9.07 15.42
N CYS A 92 2.25 9.05 14.10
CA CYS A 92 3.48 8.54 13.51
C CYS A 92 4.71 9.38 13.91
N ALA A 93 4.60 10.71 13.90
CA ALA A 93 5.70 11.58 14.32
C ALA A 93 6.04 11.40 15.80
N ASP A 94 5.05 11.25 16.67
CA ASP A 94 5.26 11.01 18.10
C ASP A 94 5.86 9.61 18.37
N TRP A 95 5.47 8.61 17.58
CA TRP A 95 6.12 7.30 17.61
C TRP A 95 7.61 7.41 17.23
N MET A 96 7.95 8.17 16.19
CA MET A 96 9.33 8.38 15.74
C MET A 96 10.21 9.14 16.76
N LYS A 97 9.62 9.96 17.63
CA LYS A 97 10.35 10.61 18.74
C LYS A 97 10.72 9.61 19.85
N LYS A 98 9.91 8.56 20.03
CA LYS A 98 10.06 7.58 21.11
C LYS A 98 10.88 6.36 20.68
N ASN A 99 10.95 6.09 19.40
CA ASN A 99 11.55 4.90 18.82
C ASN A 99 12.59 5.27 17.77
N THR A 100 13.65 4.47 17.67
CA THR A 100 14.56 4.47 16.53
C THR A 100 14.16 3.30 15.63
N GLY A 101 13.44 3.60 14.54
CA GLY A 101 12.85 2.55 13.73
C GLY A 101 12.39 3.00 12.35
N ILE A 102 11.58 2.19 11.70
CA ILE A 102 11.05 2.43 10.37
C ILE A 102 9.55 2.66 10.42
N VAL A 103 9.08 3.78 9.87
CA VAL A 103 7.66 3.95 9.56
C VAL A 103 7.40 3.55 8.11
N TRP A 104 6.71 2.44 7.94
CA TRP A 104 6.33 1.89 6.64
C TRP A 104 5.06 2.53 6.12
N VAL A 105 5.13 3.14 4.93
CA VAL A 105 4.02 3.86 4.31
C VAL A 105 3.66 3.29 2.94
N GLU A 106 2.36 3.20 2.65
CA GLU A 106 1.85 2.79 1.33
C GLU A 106 1.75 4.00 0.37
N HIS A 107 1.39 5.17 0.91
CA HIS A 107 1.06 6.34 0.10
C HIS A 107 2.19 7.37 0.11
N VAL A 108 2.66 7.74 -1.09
CA VAL A 108 3.75 8.72 -1.30
C VAL A 108 3.42 10.07 -0.65
N PHE A 109 2.18 10.55 -0.77
CA PHE A 109 1.78 11.84 -0.18
C PHE A 109 1.81 11.81 1.33
N PHE A 110 1.39 10.70 1.94
CA PHE A 110 1.49 10.53 3.38
C PHE A 110 2.96 10.48 3.84
N GLY A 111 3.80 9.72 3.15
CA GLY A 111 5.23 9.64 3.45
C GLY A 111 5.94 10.99 3.38
N ARG A 112 5.66 11.77 2.33
CA ARG A 112 6.21 13.14 2.18
C ARG A 112 5.71 14.11 3.23
N ALA A 113 4.43 14.03 3.60
CA ALA A 113 3.86 14.87 4.66
C ALA A 113 4.44 14.50 6.03
N LEU A 114 4.56 13.20 6.32
CA LEU A 114 5.16 12.72 7.55
C LEU A 114 6.63 13.13 7.66
N SER A 115 7.38 13.06 6.55
CA SER A 115 8.77 13.53 6.49
C SER A 115 8.90 14.98 6.93
N LYS A 116 8.01 15.86 6.45
CA LYS A 116 7.97 17.27 6.87
C LYS A 116 7.58 17.44 8.34
N THR A 117 6.58 16.67 8.80
CA THR A 117 6.07 16.77 10.17
C THR A 117 7.09 16.26 11.19
N ALA A 118 7.76 15.15 10.89
CA ALA A 118 8.71 14.51 11.80
C ALA A 118 10.17 14.99 11.63
N GLY A 119 10.50 15.72 10.56
CA GLY A 119 11.87 16.11 10.24
C GLY A 119 12.76 14.90 9.89
N ALA A 120 12.19 13.82 9.36
CA ALA A 120 12.87 12.57 9.09
C ALA A 120 12.91 12.26 7.59
N PRO A 121 13.93 11.55 7.06
CA PRO A 121 14.02 11.23 5.65
C PRO A 121 12.92 10.24 5.23
N TYR A 122 12.34 10.50 4.04
CA TYR A 122 11.40 9.59 3.38
C TYR A 122 12.06 8.96 2.17
N TYR A 123 12.21 7.64 2.19
CA TYR A 123 12.74 6.83 1.10
C TYR A 123 11.62 6.31 0.23
N GLY A 124 11.46 6.93 -0.95
CA GLY A 124 10.41 6.64 -1.94
C GLY A 124 10.84 5.63 -3.00
N ALA A 125 10.56 5.98 -4.27
CA ALA A 125 10.97 5.19 -5.42
C ALA A 125 12.50 4.99 -5.43
N ASP A 126 12.95 3.83 -5.89
CA ASP A 126 14.36 3.43 -5.97
C ASP A 126 15.10 3.41 -4.62
N GLY A 127 14.39 3.65 -3.52
CA GLY A 127 14.96 3.71 -2.18
C GLY A 127 15.81 4.95 -1.93
N LEU A 128 15.49 6.05 -2.61
CA LEU A 128 16.15 7.34 -2.45
C LEU A 128 15.28 8.31 -1.64
N ASP A 129 15.94 9.16 -0.86
CA ASP A 129 15.32 10.31 -0.20
C ASP A 129 15.26 11.55 -1.12
N ALA A 130 14.82 12.69 -0.60
CA ALA A 130 14.70 13.93 -1.37
C ALA A 130 16.07 14.51 -1.80
N ASP A 131 17.14 14.18 -1.09
CA ASP A 131 18.50 14.64 -1.34
C ASP A 131 19.30 13.63 -2.20
N GLY A 132 18.68 12.53 -2.60
CA GLY A 132 19.28 11.47 -3.41
C GLY A 132 20.09 10.44 -2.60
N ASN A 133 20.01 10.47 -1.25
CA ASN A 133 20.68 9.47 -0.44
C ASN A 133 19.94 8.14 -0.48
N SER A 134 20.69 7.04 -0.54
CA SER A 134 20.09 5.71 -0.57
C SER A 134 19.72 5.21 0.84
N ILE A 135 18.58 4.54 0.96
CA ILE A 135 18.18 3.83 2.19
C ILE A 135 19.21 2.77 2.63
N THR A 136 20.06 2.30 1.72
CA THR A 136 21.09 1.31 2.04
C THR A 136 22.28 1.91 2.80
N THR A 137 22.40 3.24 2.85
CA THR A 137 23.48 3.94 3.56
C THR A 137 23.07 4.40 4.96
N VAL A 138 21.82 4.12 5.40
CA VAL A 138 21.39 4.48 6.76
C VAL A 138 22.11 3.62 7.78
N ASP A 139 22.48 4.23 8.90
CA ASP A 139 23.22 3.60 10.00
C ASP A 139 22.32 3.11 11.16
N GLY A 140 21.04 3.42 11.10
CA GLY A 140 20.10 3.09 12.16
C GLY A 140 20.12 4.03 13.38
N SER A 141 20.84 5.14 13.31
CA SER A 141 20.93 6.10 14.43
C SER A 141 19.67 6.94 14.63
N ARG A 142 18.82 7.04 13.62
CA ARG A 142 17.56 7.80 13.66
C ARG A 142 16.45 7.07 12.91
N SER A 143 15.20 7.38 13.26
CA SER A 143 14.05 6.85 12.57
C SER A 143 13.98 7.33 11.11
N ILE A 144 13.47 6.46 10.24
CA ILE A 144 13.26 6.72 8.82
C ILE A 144 11.82 6.43 8.43
N ILE A 145 11.40 6.96 7.28
CA ILE A 145 10.12 6.66 6.65
C ILE A 145 10.42 5.95 5.33
N ALA A 146 9.79 4.80 5.10
CA ALA A 146 10.06 3.98 3.91
C ALA A 146 8.76 3.59 3.19
N SER A 147 8.75 3.74 1.86
CA SER A 147 7.66 3.22 1.02
C SER A 147 7.70 1.70 1.04
N ILE A 148 6.56 1.06 1.38
CA ILE A 148 6.41 -0.40 1.34
C ILE A 148 6.70 -0.91 -0.08
N ALA A 149 6.09 -0.30 -1.09
CA ALA A 149 6.22 -0.74 -2.48
C ALA A 149 7.67 -0.72 -3.00
N ALA A 150 8.46 0.30 -2.59
CA ALA A 150 9.81 0.48 -3.09
C ALA A 150 10.88 -0.22 -2.25
N ASN A 151 10.64 -0.42 -0.94
CA ASN A 151 11.68 -0.82 -0.01
C ASN A 151 11.42 -2.14 0.73
N SER A 152 10.25 -2.77 0.53
CA SER A 152 9.94 -4.07 1.13
C SER A 152 10.69 -5.24 0.47
N THR A 153 11.40 -5.02 -0.64
CA THR A 153 12.20 -6.05 -1.31
C THR A 153 13.65 -5.58 -1.51
N GLY A 154 14.61 -6.52 -1.49
CA GLY A 154 16.01 -6.26 -1.85
C GLY A 154 16.82 -5.37 -0.90
N ARG A 155 16.26 -4.87 0.18
CA ARG A 155 16.95 -3.99 1.13
C ARG A 155 17.36 -4.73 2.41
N ASN A 156 18.45 -4.29 3.01
CA ASN A 156 18.96 -4.83 4.27
C ASN A 156 18.85 -3.74 5.35
N LEU A 157 17.86 -3.87 6.24
CA LEU A 157 17.51 -2.85 7.24
C LEU A 157 17.53 -3.44 8.66
N GLN A 158 18.37 -4.45 8.89
CA GLN A 158 18.51 -5.16 10.16
C GLN A 158 19.13 -4.30 11.29
N MET A 159 19.59 -3.09 10.99
CA MET A 159 20.00 -2.12 12.01
C MET A 159 18.79 -1.55 12.79
N PHE A 160 17.57 -1.71 12.25
CA PHE A 160 16.33 -1.33 12.93
C PHE A 160 15.65 -2.56 13.53
N HIS A 161 15.08 -2.41 14.71
CA HIS A 161 14.27 -3.44 15.37
C HIS A 161 12.83 -2.99 15.64
N ALA A 162 12.55 -1.68 15.53
CA ALA A 162 11.20 -1.13 15.70
C ALA A 162 10.59 -0.75 14.35
N ASN A 163 9.34 -1.16 14.13
CA ASN A 163 8.60 -0.91 12.90
C ASN A 163 7.19 -0.38 13.23
N LEU A 164 6.76 0.65 12.51
CA LEU A 164 5.37 1.11 12.51
C LEU A 164 4.81 0.97 11.09
N VAL A 165 3.73 0.21 10.93
CA VAL A 165 3.07 -0.02 9.63
C VAL A 165 1.80 0.81 9.57
N THR A 166 1.75 1.82 8.70
CA THR A 166 0.61 2.74 8.60
C THR A 166 -0.55 2.20 7.77
N ALA A 167 -0.30 1.21 6.93
CA ALA A 167 -1.31 0.56 6.11
C ALA A 167 -0.93 -0.92 5.94
N PRO A 168 -1.52 -1.84 6.72
CA PRO A 168 -1.13 -3.24 6.72
C PRO A 168 -1.34 -3.88 5.35
N PRO A 169 -0.34 -4.56 4.77
CA PRO A 169 -0.50 -5.31 3.53
C PRO A 169 -1.60 -6.38 3.66
N PRO A 170 -2.47 -6.55 2.65
CA PRO A 170 -3.59 -7.50 2.75
C PRO A 170 -3.18 -8.95 2.44
N GLY A 171 -1.92 -9.19 2.09
CA GLY A 171 -1.41 -10.52 1.72
C GLY A 171 -0.18 -10.93 2.51
N ALA A 172 -0.02 -12.24 2.74
CA ALA A 172 1.10 -12.84 3.48
C ALA A 172 2.47 -12.46 2.89
N ALA A 173 2.61 -12.51 1.56
CA ALA A 173 3.86 -12.19 0.89
C ALA A 173 4.36 -10.77 1.18
N GLY A 174 3.45 -9.79 1.26
CA GLY A 174 3.80 -8.41 1.62
C GLY A 174 4.36 -8.30 3.04
N TRP A 175 3.79 -9.03 3.97
CA TRP A 175 4.29 -9.10 5.35
C TRP A 175 5.63 -9.84 5.44
N GLU A 176 5.77 -10.98 4.76
CA GLU A 176 7.02 -11.75 4.73
C GLU A 176 8.18 -10.89 4.21
N GLN A 177 7.92 -10.12 3.15
CA GLN A 177 8.89 -9.19 2.60
C GLN A 177 9.23 -8.05 3.57
N LEU A 178 8.22 -7.40 4.17
CA LEU A 178 8.40 -6.30 5.10
C LEU A 178 9.15 -6.74 6.35
N LEU A 179 8.68 -7.79 7.03
CA LEU A 179 9.30 -8.33 8.24
C LEU A 179 10.72 -8.82 7.97
N GLY A 180 10.94 -9.43 6.81
CA GLY A 180 12.25 -9.91 6.37
C GLY A 180 13.29 -8.81 6.14
N ARG A 181 12.95 -7.52 6.25
CA ARG A 181 13.94 -6.43 6.18
C ARG A 181 14.63 -6.19 7.49
N THR A 182 13.93 -6.32 8.58
CA THR A 182 14.41 -6.09 9.95
C THR A 182 14.63 -7.38 10.73
N HIS A 183 13.71 -8.35 10.61
CA HIS A 183 13.83 -9.67 11.24
C HIS A 183 14.57 -10.67 10.33
N ARG A 184 15.90 -10.63 10.38
CA ARG A 184 16.78 -11.49 9.60
C ARG A 184 18.11 -11.74 10.29
N TYR A 185 18.91 -12.64 9.71
CA TYR A 185 20.27 -12.93 10.21
C TYR A 185 21.10 -11.65 10.31
N GLY A 186 21.75 -11.48 11.45
CA GLY A 186 22.55 -10.27 11.78
C GLY A 186 21.76 -9.18 12.50
N GLN A 187 20.47 -9.39 12.81
CA GLN A 187 19.76 -8.52 13.77
C GLN A 187 20.42 -8.67 15.14
N LYS A 188 20.70 -7.51 15.80
CA LYS A 188 21.39 -7.47 17.10
C LYS A 188 20.43 -7.36 18.28
N ALA A 189 19.18 -6.97 18.03
CA ALA A 189 18.16 -6.91 19.07
C ALA A 189 17.55 -8.30 19.27
N ASP A 190 17.20 -8.63 20.49
CA ASP A 190 16.57 -9.89 20.88
C ASP A 190 15.17 -10.02 20.28
N GLU A 191 14.47 -8.87 20.12
CA GLU A 191 13.13 -8.78 19.57
C GLU A 191 13.03 -7.75 18.46
N VAL A 192 12.18 -8.01 17.47
CA VAL A 192 11.75 -7.05 16.45
C VAL A 192 10.30 -6.71 16.68
N THR A 193 10.04 -5.47 17.05
CA THR A 193 8.69 -4.98 17.32
C THR A 193 8.03 -4.46 16.06
N VAL A 194 6.72 -4.71 15.92
CA VAL A 194 5.90 -4.21 14.82
C VAL A 194 4.58 -3.68 15.37
N GLU A 195 4.43 -2.38 15.30
CA GLU A 195 3.19 -1.70 15.61
C GLU A 195 2.40 -1.43 14.33
N ILE A 196 1.08 -1.49 14.38
CA ILE A 196 0.20 -1.29 13.23
C ILE A 196 -0.76 -0.15 13.54
N LEU A 197 -0.79 0.86 12.68
CA LEU A 197 -1.78 1.92 12.76
C LEU A 197 -3.12 1.41 12.19
N VAL A 198 -4.10 1.17 13.07
CA VAL A 198 -5.43 0.70 12.70
C VAL A 198 -6.42 1.86 12.82
N GLY A 199 -6.63 2.58 11.71
CA GLY A 199 -7.55 3.72 11.66
C GLY A 199 -8.93 3.39 11.08
N CYS A 200 -9.14 2.17 10.55
CA CYS A 200 -10.42 1.74 9.98
C CYS A 200 -10.54 0.21 10.00
N LYS A 201 -11.78 -0.27 9.83
CA LYS A 201 -12.08 -1.70 9.77
C LYS A 201 -11.30 -2.42 8.65
N GLU A 202 -11.09 -1.76 7.53
CA GLU A 202 -10.37 -2.29 6.38
C GLU A 202 -8.88 -2.57 6.69
N HIS A 203 -8.27 -1.82 7.60
CA HIS A 203 -6.92 -2.11 8.09
C HIS A 203 -6.89 -3.41 8.89
N HIS A 204 -7.86 -3.59 9.80
CA HIS A 204 -7.99 -4.82 10.57
C HIS A 204 -8.26 -6.03 9.67
N GLU A 205 -9.23 -5.93 8.76
CA GLU A 205 -9.56 -7.00 7.81
C GLU A 205 -8.36 -7.37 6.91
N ALA A 206 -7.56 -6.37 6.48
CA ALA A 206 -6.36 -6.62 5.71
C ALA A 206 -5.37 -7.51 6.49
N PHE A 207 -5.18 -7.21 7.77
CA PHE A 207 -4.27 -7.98 8.62
C PHE A 207 -4.79 -9.41 8.86
N ILE A 208 -6.08 -9.58 9.16
CA ILE A 208 -6.69 -10.91 9.33
C ILE A 208 -6.53 -11.76 8.08
N ARG A 209 -6.86 -11.22 6.91
CA ARG A 209 -6.67 -11.91 5.62
C ARG A 209 -5.21 -12.28 5.35
N ALA A 210 -4.28 -11.40 5.72
CA ALA A 210 -2.85 -11.71 5.59
C ALA A 210 -2.43 -12.89 6.47
N ARG A 211 -2.95 -13.00 7.71
CA ARG A 211 -2.71 -14.15 8.60
C ARG A 211 -3.32 -15.44 8.06
N GLU A 212 -4.53 -15.38 7.53
CA GLU A 212 -5.19 -16.54 6.89
C GLU A 212 -4.38 -17.02 5.68
N ALA A 213 -3.95 -16.09 4.81
CA ALA A 213 -3.09 -16.41 3.68
C ALA A 213 -1.72 -16.97 4.10
N ALA A 214 -1.15 -16.47 5.21
CA ALA A 214 0.10 -16.98 5.76
C ALA A 214 -0.05 -18.42 6.28
N ARG A 215 -1.18 -18.77 6.92
CA ARG A 215 -1.48 -20.14 7.34
C ARG A 215 -1.60 -21.07 6.14
N ALA A 216 -2.40 -20.68 5.14
CA ALA A 216 -2.54 -21.47 3.91
C ALA A 216 -1.20 -21.68 3.18
N ALA A 217 -0.33 -20.65 3.14
CA ALA A 217 1.01 -20.78 2.57
C ALA A 217 1.90 -21.70 3.40
N ALA A 218 1.87 -21.63 4.73
CA ALA A 218 2.63 -22.51 5.61
C ALA A 218 2.19 -23.98 5.46
N ASP A 219 0.88 -24.23 5.40
CA ASP A 219 0.31 -25.56 5.21
C ASP A 219 0.69 -26.16 3.84
N THR A 220 0.75 -25.31 2.81
CA THR A 220 1.06 -25.76 1.43
C THR A 220 2.56 -25.96 1.21
N LEU A 221 3.40 -25.05 1.73
CA LEU A 221 4.84 -25.02 1.47
C LEU A 221 5.67 -25.71 2.56
N GLY A 222 5.08 -26.04 3.71
CA GLY A 222 5.77 -26.59 4.85
C GLY A 222 6.74 -25.62 5.55
N HIS A 223 6.69 -24.32 5.22
CA HIS A 223 7.55 -23.30 5.80
C HIS A 223 6.74 -22.29 6.61
N GLN A 224 7.12 -22.12 7.86
CA GLN A 224 6.46 -21.16 8.74
C GLN A 224 6.71 -19.73 8.28
N GLN A 225 5.64 -18.97 8.11
CA GLN A 225 5.68 -17.57 7.71
C GLN A 225 5.99 -16.67 8.92
N LYS A 226 6.80 -15.62 8.74
CA LYS A 226 7.17 -14.69 9.82
C LYS A 226 5.97 -14.06 10.53
N LEU A 227 4.91 -13.76 9.78
CA LEU A 227 3.68 -13.20 10.33
C LEU A 227 3.00 -14.15 11.34
N LEU A 228 3.21 -15.46 11.23
CA LEU A 228 2.66 -16.45 12.15
C LEU A 228 3.50 -16.62 13.42
N LEU A 229 4.78 -16.20 13.38
CA LEU A 229 5.66 -16.17 14.55
C LEU A 229 5.42 -14.94 15.44
N ALA A 230 4.76 -13.92 14.89
CA ALA A 230 4.49 -12.70 15.62
C ALA A 230 3.43 -12.93 16.70
N ASP A 231 3.76 -12.57 17.93
CA ASP A 231 2.76 -12.36 18.97
C ASP A 231 2.05 -11.05 18.71
N VAL A 232 0.73 -11.11 18.46
CA VAL A 232 -0.06 -9.94 18.05
C VAL A 232 -1.27 -9.84 18.95
N ASP A 233 -1.23 -8.86 19.83
CA ASP A 233 -2.41 -8.41 20.56
C ASP A 233 -3.20 -7.43 19.67
N PHE A 234 -4.37 -7.87 19.20
CA PHE A 234 -5.27 -7.05 18.41
C PHE A 234 -6.41 -6.58 19.30
N PRO A 235 -6.55 -5.26 19.53
CA PRO A 235 -7.66 -4.76 20.30
C PRO A 235 -8.98 -5.09 19.62
N GLU A 236 -10.00 -5.44 20.40
CA GLU A 236 -11.36 -5.60 19.88
C GLU A 236 -11.79 -4.33 19.15
N ILE A 237 -12.31 -4.50 17.92
CA ILE A 237 -12.84 -3.37 17.17
C ILE A 237 -14.13 -2.92 17.86
N ILE A 238 -14.05 -1.80 18.56
CA ILE A 238 -15.25 -1.11 19.04
C ILE A 238 -15.94 -0.53 17.81
N THR A 239 -16.90 -1.26 17.26
CA THR A 239 -17.76 -0.73 16.20
C THR A 239 -18.71 0.28 16.82
N HIS A 240 -18.36 1.56 16.77
CA HIS A 240 -19.36 2.59 16.99
C HIS A 240 -20.42 2.44 15.88
N LYS A 241 -21.62 2.03 16.26
CA LYS A 241 -22.81 2.17 15.41
C LYS A 241 -23.11 3.65 15.29
N GLY A 242 -22.35 4.36 14.45
CA GLY A 242 -22.71 5.71 14.04
C GLY A 242 -24.05 5.71 13.34
N PRO A 243 -24.75 6.87 13.29
CA PRO A 243 -26.00 6.97 12.58
C PRO A 243 -25.81 6.46 11.16
N ARG A 244 -26.65 5.53 10.72
CA ARG A 244 -26.70 5.11 9.32
C ARG A 244 -27.03 6.35 8.50
N TRP A 245 -26.16 6.75 7.60
CA TRP A 245 -26.47 7.71 6.56
C TRP A 245 -27.47 7.03 5.58
N GLY A 246 -28.68 6.85 6.04
CA GLY A 246 -29.83 6.47 5.26
C GLY A 246 -30.56 7.75 4.91
N GLY A 247 -30.31 8.29 3.74
CA GLY A 247 -31.18 9.33 3.20
C GLY A 247 -32.58 8.75 3.02
N ASP A 248 -33.52 9.20 3.83
CA ASP A 248 -34.94 9.07 3.53
C ASP A 248 -35.17 9.72 2.17
N LYS A 249 -35.47 8.90 1.18
CA LYS A 249 -36.08 9.36 -0.05
C LYS A 249 -37.57 9.47 0.25
N THR A 250 -38.03 10.66 0.59
CA THR A 250 -39.41 11.10 0.34
C THR A 250 -39.47 11.79 -1.01
#